data_fa74809bda96f7db8b63680e8414bdee
#
_entry.id   fa74809bda96f7db8b63680e8414bdee
#
_cell.length_a   1.000
_cell.length_b   1.000
_cell.length_c   1.000
_cell.angle_alpha   90.00
_cell.angle_beta   90.00
_cell.angle_gamma   90.00
#
_symmetry.space_group_name_H-M   'P 1'
#
loop_
_entity.id
_entity.type
_entity.pdbx_description
1 polymer ?
#
loop_
_entity_poly.entity_id
_entity_poly.type
_entity_poly.pdbx_seq_one_letter_code
_entity_poly.pdbx_strand_id
1 'polypeptide(L)'
;MGKPIDSRALAILKKLNLDQKDEQGQYKALWDCHGTWVMYHRYIEQAGAENRISYFYDEIETNSADGIVVVKCTANMEKDKVVYQVTSYGESSPKNTKNSYPYAMAEKRAYDRCVLKLLGLHGFVYSEDEMPEEKLQKGRASSKLDSNIKIVNVKELKNNDK
;
A
#
# COMPACT_ATOMS: atom_id res chain seq x y z
N MET A 1 -15.49 -1.65 17.35
CA MET A 1 -14.18 -1.01 17.41
C MET A 1 -13.11 -1.95 16.83
N GLY A 2 -12.25 -1.43 16.00
CA GLY A 2 -11.15 -2.21 15.47
C GLY A 2 -10.12 -2.61 16.53
N LYS A 3 -9.30 -3.60 16.23
CA LYS A 3 -8.20 -4.02 17.10
C LYS A 3 -7.19 -2.86 17.25
N PRO A 4 -6.73 -2.53 18.48
CA PRO A 4 -5.72 -1.49 18.64
C PRO A 4 -4.41 -1.87 17.94
N ILE A 5 -3.70 -0.87 17.42
CA ILE A 5 -2.37 -1.07 16.86
C ILE A 5 -1.42 -1.49 17.98
N ASP A 6 -0.55 -2.46 17.70
CA ASP A 6 0.53 -2.86 18.62
C ASP A 6 1.36 -1.63 19.03
N SER A 7 1.69 -1.52 20.30
CA SER A 7 2.40 -0.36 20.85
C SER A 7 3.78 -0.13 20.21
N ARG A 8 4.45 -1.20 19.80
CA ARG A 8 5.75 -1.13 19.10
C ARG A 8 5.59 -0.54 17.71
N ALA A 9 4.57 -0.98 16.98
CA ALA A 9 4.23 -0.42 15.67
C ALA A 9 3.81 1.04 15.78
N LEU A 10 2.99 1.38 16.77
CA LEU A 10 2.56 2.76 17.01
C LEU A 10 3.75 3.68 17.30
N ALA A 11 4.75 3.22 18.07
CA ALA A 11 5.96 4.00 18.34
C ALA A 11 6.75 4.29 17.06
N ILE A 12 6.82 3.33 16.13
CA ILE A 12 7.46 3.50 14.83
C ILE A 12 6.65 4.48 13.95
N LEU A 13 5.34 4.30 13.89
CA LEU A 13 4.45 5.19 13.12
C LEU A 13 4.56 6.65 13.59
N LYS A 14 4.66 6.89 14.89
CA LYS A 14 4.89 8.23 15.45
C LYS A 14 6.22 8.82 15.00
N LYS A 15 7.29 8.05 15.04
CA LYS A 15 8.61 8.50 14.56
C LYS A 15 8.61 8.85 13.08
N LEU A 16 7.80 8.15 12.28
CA LEU A 16 7.65 8.37 10.86
C LEU A 16 6.58 9.40 10.50
N ASN A 17 5.91 9.99 11.49
CA ASN A 17 4.78 10.92 11.32
C ASN A 17 3.61 10.30 10.51
N LEU A 18 3.40 9.00 10.65
CA LEU A 18 2.35 8.23 9.98
C LEU A 18 1.14 7.94 10.89
N ASP A 19 1.16 8.45 12.12
CA ASP A 19 0.08 8.31 13.10
C ASP A 19 -0.96 9.44 13.04
N GLN A 20 -0.88 10.29 12.03
CA GLN A 20 -1.81 11.41 11.83
C GLN A 20 -3.24 10.91 11.64
N LYS A 21 -4.18 11.59 12.32
CA LYS A 21 -5.61 11.29 12.21
C LYS A 21 -6.36 12.40 11.48
N ASP A 22 -7.44 12.03 10.85
CA ASP A 22 -8.39 12.96 10.27
C ASP A 22 -9.35 13.53 11.33
N GLU A 23 -10.30 14.35 10.88
CA GLU A 23 -11.31 14.98 11.75
C GLU A 23 -12.25 13.96 12.41
N GLN A 24 -12.38 12.75 11.83
CA GLN A 24 -13.17 11.66 12.37
C GLN A 24 -12.37 10.75 13.32
N GLY A 25 -11.09 11.08 13.56
CA GLY A 25 -10.19 10.30 14.43
C GLY A 25 -9.65 9.03 13.78
N GLN A 26 -9.80 8.87 12.45
CA GLN A 26 -9.24 7.76 11.69
C GLN A 26 -7.81 8.06 11.25
N TYR A 27 -6.94 7.06 11.23
CA TYR A 27 -5.59 7.24 10.70
C TYR A 27 -5.64 7.57 9.21
N LYS A 28 -4.87 8.59 8.80
CA LYS A 28 -4.76 8.96 7.37
C LYS A 28 -3.99 7.94 6.54
N ALA A 29 -2.98 7.31 7.16
CA ALA A 29 -2.07 6.39 6.48
C ALA A 29 -2.52 4.93 6.53
N LEU A 30 -3.40 4.58 7.46
CA LEU A 30 -3.79 3.19 7.73
C LEU A 30 -5.30 3.05 7.92
N TRP A 31 -5.79 1.84 7.69
CA TRP A 31 -7.14 1.44 8.10
C TRP A 31 -7.15 0.04 8.69
N ASP A 32 -8.16 -0.25 9.50
CA ASP A 32 -8.39 -1.58 10.03
C ASP A 32 -9.22 -2.42 9.05
N CYS A 33 -8.62 -3.47 8.53
CA CYS A 33 -9.30 -4.46 7.70
C CYS A 33 -9.62 -5.70 8.53
N HIS A 34 -10.72 -5.67 9.27
CA HIS A 34 -11.17 -6.77 10.12
C HIS A 34 -10.12 -7.28 11.13
N GLY A 35 -9.47 -6.36 11.81
CA GLY A 35 -8.43 -6.65 12.80
C GLY A 35 -7.01 -6.75 12.22
N THR A 36 -6.85 -6.51 10.92
CA THR A 36 -5.56 -6.41 10.24
C THR A 36 -5.32 -4.96 9.84
N TRP A 37 -4.26 -4.36 10.35
CA TRP A 37 -3.88 -3.01 9.96
C TRP A 37 -3.23 -2.99 8.59
N VAL A 38 -3.73 -2.12 7.72
CA VAL A 38 -3.31 -2.00 6.33
C VAL A 38 -2.90 -0.56 6.06
N MET A 39 -1.72 -0.38 5.45
CA MET A 39 -1.20 0.92 5.06
C MET A 39 -1.42 1.14 3.57
N TYR A 40 -1.85 2.35 3.21
CA TYR A 40 -1.95 2.76 1.81
C TYR A 40 -0.57 2.79 1.16
N HIS A 41 -0.45 2.25 -0.03
CA HIS A 41 0.79 2.20 -0.81
C HIS A 41 1.47 3.57 -0.92
N ARG A 42 0.72 4.64 -1.18
CA ARG A 42 1.26 6.01 -1.27
C ARG A 42 2.03 6.46 -0.02
N TYR A 43 1.61 6.02 1.17
CA TYR A 43 2.32 6.34 2.42
C TYR A 43 3.56 5.47 2.62
N ILE A 44 3.54 4.24 2.09
CA ILE A 44 4.73 3.38 2.05
C ILE A 44 5.77 3.99 1.12
N GLU A 45 5.38 4.45 -0.07
CA GLU A 45 6.26 5.16 -1.00
C GLU A 45 6.85 6.44 -0.38
N GLN A 46 6.00 7.25 0.26
CA GLN A 46 6.43 8.47 0.95
C GLN A 46 7.45 8.15 2.04
N ALA A 47 7.17 7.18 2.90
CA ALA A 47 8.08 6.77 3.97
C ALA A 47 9.39 6.22 3.41
N GLY A 48 9.36 5.46 2.31
CA GLY A 48 10.54 4.98 1.62
C GLY A 48 11.41 6.12 1.10
N ALA A 49 10.81 7.12 0.48
CA ALA A 49 11.51 8.29 -0.04
C ALA A 49 12.10 9.16 1.08
N GLU A 50 11.35 9.44 2.14
CA GLU A 50 11.79 10.23 3.28
C GLU A 50 12.95 9.57 4.04
N ASN A 51 12.98 8.25 4.10
CA ASN A 51 14.05 7.46 4.71
C ASN A 51 15.19 7.12 3.74
N ARG A 52 15.16 7.67 2.53
CA ARG A 52 16.19 7.50 1.49
C ARG A 52 16.46 6.02 1.19
N ILE A 53 15.40 5.21 1.14
CA ILE A 53 15.49 3.81 0.77
C ILE A 53 15.81 3.72 -0.72
N SER A 54 16.96 3.12 -1.05
CA SER A 54 17.32 2.77 -2.41
C SER A 54 16.91 1.33 -2.70
N TYR A 55 16.51 1.04 -3.92
CA TYR A 55 16.05 -0.27 -4.30
C TYR A 55 16.29 -0.59 -5.77
N PHE A 56 16.30 -1.86 -6.09
CA PHE A 56 16.28 -2.36 -7.45
C PHE A 56 15.50 -3.67 -7.54
N TYR A 57 15.04 -3.96 -8.75
CA TYR A 57 14.28 -5.16 -9.03
C TYR A 57 15.07 -6.13 -9.91
N ASP A 58 14.89 -7.43 -9.63
CA ASP A 58 15.25 -8.51 -10.53
C ASP A 58 13.97 -9.24 -10.95
N GLU A 59 13.81 -9.48 -12.24
CA GLU A 59 12.76 -10.37 -12.73
C GLU A 59 13.17 -11.82 -12.44
N ILE A 60 12.30 -12.54 -11.74
CA ILE A 60 12.55 -13.93 -11.37
C ILE A 60 11.80 -14.88 -12.29
N GLU A 61 10.53 -14.57 -12.56
CA GLU A 61 9.67 -15.38 -13.41
C GLU A 61 8.67 -14.48 -14.14
N THR A 62 8.53 -14.74 -15.43
CA THR A 62 7.46 -14.17 -16.24
C THR A 62 6.89 -15.26 -17.11
N ASN A 63 5.64 -15.59 -16.88
CA ASN A 63 4.85 -16.46 -17.73
C ASN A 63 3.63 -15.71 -18.24
N SER A 64 3.77 -15.11 -19.42
CA SER A 64 2.71 -14.31 -20.03
C SER A 64 1.47 -15.12 -20.42
N ALA A 65 1.63 -16.41 -20.73
CA ALA A 65 0.51 -17.29 -21.06
C ALA A 65 -0.40 -17.54 -19.84
N ASP A 66 0.20 -17.69 -18.65
CA ASP A 66 -0.51 -17.91 -17.40
C ASP A 66 -0.75 -16.63 -16.59
N GLY A 67 -0.23 -15.48 -17.07
CA GLY A 67 -0.34 -14.19 -16.40
C GLY A 67 0.42 -14.13 -15.07
N ILE A 68 1.51 -14.92 -14.95
CA ILE A 68 2.33 -14.97 -13.73
C ILE A 68 3.55 -14.07 -13.87
N VAL A 69 3.77 -13.22 -12.89
CA VAL A 69 4.96 -12.38 -12.75
C VAL A 69 5.49 -12.49 -11.33
N VAL A 70 6.77 -12.76 -11.19
CA VAL A 70 7.48 -12.76 -9.91
C VAL A 70 8.69 -11.83 -10.02
N VAL A 71 8.75 -10.86 -9.12
CA VAL A 71 9.82 -9.86 -9.04
C VAL A 71 10.47 -9.94 -7.67
N LYS A 72 11.80 -9.87 -7.64
CA LYS A 72 12.57 -9.72 -6.42
C LYS A 72 12.98 -8.25 -6.26
N CYS A 73 12.63 -7.64 -5.14
CA CYS A 73 13.13 -6.33 -4.75
C CYS A 73 14.23 -6.48 -3.71
N THR A 74 15.35 -5.82 -3.94
CA THR A 74 16.40 -5.63 -2.94
C THR A 74 16.43 -4.15 -2.58
N ALA A 75 16.30 -3.83 -1.31
CA ALA A 75 16.26 -2.45 -0.83
C ALA A 75 17.26 -2.23 0.31
N ASN A 76 17.81 -1.03 0.34
CA ASN A 76 18.81 -0.60 1.30
C ASN A 76 18.38 0.68 1.99
N MET A 77 18.68 0.78 3.29
CA MET A 77 18.50 1.97 4.09
C MET A 77 19.73 2.19 4.95
N GLU A 78 20.28 3.41 4.92
CA GLU A 78 21.35 3.80 5.84
C GLU A 78 20.74 4.46 7.07
N LYS A 79 21.16 3.99 8.24
CA LYS A 79 20.82 4.57 9.53
C LYS A 79 22.01 4.47 10.46
N ASP A 80 22.39 5.59 11.09
CA ASP A 80 23.51 5.67 12.02
C ASP A 80 24.83 5.12 11.44
N LYS A 81 25.10 5.41 10.17
CA LYS A 81 26.27 4.93 9.40
C LYS A 81 26.30 3.42 9.16
N VAL A 82 25.18 2.74 9.39
CA VAL A 82 25.01 1.31 9.11
C VAL A 82 24.03 1.15 7.95
N VAL A 83 24.40 0.35 6.95
CA VAL A 83 23.52 0.01 5.82
C VAL A 83 22.76 -1.26 6.15
N TYR A 84 21.44 -1.16 6.14
CA TYR A 84 20.53 -2.29 6.27
C TYR A 84 20.04 -2.68 4.88
N GLN A 85 20.11 -3.96 4.55
CA GLN A 85 19.62 -4.49 3.29
C GLN A 85 18.57 -5.56 3.55
N VAL A 86 17.48 -5.51 2.80
CA VAL A 86 16.44 -6.53 2.80
C VAL A 86 16.08 -6.92 1.38
N THR A 87 15.57 -8.12 1.25
CA THR A 87 15.05 -8.65 0.00
C THR A 87 13.65 -9.18 0.22
N SER A 88 12.75 -8.91 -0.72
CA SER A 88 11.40 -9.47 -0.74
C SER A 88 10.96 -9.76 -2.16
N TYR A 89 10.08 -10.72 -2.29
CA TYR A 89 9.46 -11.08 -3.56
C TYR A 89 8.06 -10.49 -3.64
N GLY A 90 7.68 -10.06 -4.82
CA GLY A 90 6.33 -9.70 -5.17
C GLY A 90 5.85 -10.59 -6.29
N GLU A 91 4.65 -11.07 -6.19
CA GLU A 91 4.03 -11.96 -7.16
C GLU A 91 2.68 -11.42 -7.60
N SER A 92 2.39 -11.58 -8.88
CA SER A 92 1.10 -11.29 -9.47
C SER A 92 0.69 -12.45 -10.34
N SER A 93 -0.55 -12.89 -10.18
CA SER A 93 -1.15 -13.96 -10.97
C SER A 93 -2.66 -13.72 -11.10
N PRO A 94 -3.37 -14.39 -12.01
CA PRO A 94 -4.82 -14.27 -12.11
C PRO A 94 -5.58 -14.61 -10.82
N LYS A 95 -4.94 -15.37 -9.92
CA LYS A 95 -5.53 -15.72 -8.62
C LYS A 95 -5.51 -14.60 -7.60
N ASN A 96 -4.54 -13.68 -7.68
CA ASN A 96 -4.33 -12.62 -6.70
C ASN A 96 -4.35 -11.20 -7.29
N THR A 97 -4.55 -11.08 -8.60
CA THR A 97 -4.57 -9.80 -9.32
C THR A 97 -5.62 -9.84 -10.41
N LYS A 98 -6.59 -8.94 -10.35
CA LYS A 98 -7.67 -8.82 -11.35
C LYS A 98 -7.47 -7.68 -12.34
N ASN A 99 -6.47 -6.83 -12.11
CA ASN A 99 -6.17 -5.73 -13.01
C ASN A 99 -5.27 -6.17 -14.17
N SER A 100 -5.15 -5.30 -15.18
CA SER A 100 -4.33 -5.52 -16.37
C SER A 100 -2.86 -5.13 -16.21
N TYR A 101 -2.38 -4.92 -14.98
CA TYR A 101 -1.03 -4.44 -14.67
C TYR A 101 -0.24 -5.43 -13.79
N PRO A 102 0.01 -6.66 -14.25
CA PRO A 102 0.63 -7.69 -13.40
C PRO A 102 2.06 -7.33 -12.97
N TYR A 103 2.85 -6.72 -13.85
CA TYR A 103 4.21 -6.26 -13.50
C TYR A 103 4.20 -5.19 -12.43
N ALA A 104 3.39 -4.15 -12.60
CA ALA A 104 3.28 -3.08 -11.63
C ALA A 104 2.81 -3.58 -10.26
N MET A 105 1.90 -4.55 -10.24
CA MET A 105 1.43 -5.16 -8.99
C MET A 105 2.51 -6.00 -8.31
N ALA A 106 3.28 -6.78 -9.07
CA ALA A 106 4.39 -7.55 -8.53
C ALA A 106 5.47 -6.63 -7.93
N GLU A 107 5.85 -5.57 -8.65
CA GLU A 107 6.81 -4.57 -8.17
C GLU A 107 6.34 -3.86 -6.91
N LYS A 108 5.11 -3.37 -6.87
CA LYS A 108 4.54 -2.71 -5.70
C LYS A 108 4.58 -3.61 -4.47
N ARG A 109 4.16 -4.86 -4.61
CA ARG A 109 4.17 -5.83 -3.51
C ARG A 109 5.58 -6.11 -3.01
N ALA A 110 6.53 -6.30 -3.92
CA ALA A 110 7.94 -6.51 -3.54
C ALA A 110 8.53 -5.30 -2.82
N TYR A 111 8.31 -4.09 -3.35
CA TYR A 111 8.77 -2.83 -2.77
C TYR A 111 8.16 -2.57 -1.39
N ASP A 112 6.85 -2.65 -1.28
CA ASP A 112 6.14 -2.38 -0.04
C ASP A 112 6.59 -3.31 1.10
N ARG A 113 6.78 -4.58 0.80
CA ARG A 113 7.33 -5.57 1.75
C ARG A 113 8.74 -5.17 2.20
N CYS A 114 9.60 -4.73 1.29
CA CYS A 114 10.94 -4.26 1.63
C CYS A 114 10.91 -3.03 2.53
N VAL A 115 10.11 -2.02 2.19
CA VAL A 115 10.00 -0.79 2.99
C VAL A 115 9.47 -1.09 4.38
N LEU A 116 8.40 -1.87 4.50
CA LEU A 116 7.85 -2.26 5.80
C LEU A 116 8.86 -3.03 6.66
N LYS A 117 9.68 -3.89 6.06
CA LYS A 117 10.76 -4.60 6.77
C LYS A 117 11.84 -3.63 7.26
N LEU A 118 12.32 -2.72 6.42
CA LEU A 118 13.35 -1.76 6.78
C LEU A 118 12.87 -0.78 7.86
N LEU A 119 11.61 -0.42 7.85
CA LEU A 119 11.01 0.47 8.85
C LEU A 119 10.59 -0.25 10.15
N GLY A 120 10.69 -1.58 10.20
CA GLY A 120 10.31 -2.37 11.36
C GLY A 120 8.80 -2.57 11.56
N LEU A 121 8.01 -2.33 10.51
CA LEU A 121 6.54 -2.44 10.54
C LEU A 121 6.03 -3.80 10.03
N HIS A 122 6.90 -4.60 9.44
CA HIS A 122 6.54 -5.93 8.94
C HIS A 122 6.03 -6.84 10.05
N GLY A 123 4.92 -7.51 9.79
CA GLY A 123 4.23 -8.34 10.80
C GLY A 123 3.20 -7.60 11.65
N PHE A 124 3.23 -6.27 11.67
CA PHE A 124 2.22 -5.43 12.33
C PHE A 124 1.25 -4.78 11.34
N VAL A 125 1.78 -4.41 10.18
CA VAL A 125 1.06 -3.68 9.14
C VAL A 125 1.32 -4.35 7.80
N TYR A 126 0.28 -4.41 6.97
CA TYR A 126 0.32 -4.95 5.61
C TYR A 126 0.12 -3.82 4.58
N SER A 127 0.60 -4.00 3.36
CA SER A 127 0.30 -3.09 2.26
C SER A 127 -1.12 -3.33 1.73
N GLU A 128 -1.77 -2.25 1.25
CA GLU A 128 -3.05 -2.37 0.55
C GLU A 128 -2.97 -3.27 -0.69
N ASP A 129 -1.82 -3.29 -1.36
CA ASP A 129 -1.62 -4.09 -2.56
C ASP A 129 -1.55 -5.61 -2.28
N GLU A 130 -1.45 -6.01 -1.01
CA GLU A 130 -1.53 -7.40 -0.58
C GLU A 130 -2.96 -7.84 -0.20
N MET A 131 -3.88 -6.89 -0.08
CA MET A 131 -5.25 -7.20 0.30
C MET A 131 -6.07 -7.67 -0.89
N PRO A 132 -6.91 -8.70 -0.73
CA PRO A 132 -7.87 -9.09 -1.75
C PRO A 132 -8.79 -7.92 -2.11
N GLU A 133 -9.03 -7.69 -3.39
CA GLU A 133 -9.88 -6.59 -3.88
C GLU A 133 -11.28 -6.57 -3.24
N GLU A 134 -11.83 -7.73 -2.93
CA GLU A 134 -13.13 -7.86 -2.25
C GLU A 134 -13.10 -7.27 -0.83
N LYS A 135 -11.96 -7.35 -0.14
CA LYS A 135 -11.79 -6.75 1.19
C LYS A 135 -11.53 -5.24 1.09
N LEU A 136 -10.85 -4.78 0.03
CA LEU A 136 -10.61 -3.36 -0.22
C LEU A 136 -11.91 -2.59 -0.45
N GLN A 137 -12.84 -3.16 -1.21
CA GLN A 137 -14.14 -2.53 -1.47
C GLN A 137 -14.97 -2.38 -0.20
N LYS A 138 -14.96 -3.36 0.70
CA LYS A 138 -15.69 -3.30 1.99
C LYS A 138 -15.06 -2.29 2.96
N GLY A 139 -13.75 -2.16 2.98
CA GLY A 139 -13.04 -1.17 3.79
C GLY A 139 -13.29 0.27 3.33
N ARG A 140 -13.36 0.50 2.01
CA ARG A 140 -13.68 1.80 1.41
C ARG A 140 -15.13 2.22 1.58
N ALA A 141 -16.05 1.27 1.65
CA ALA A 141 -17.47 1.54 1.87
C ALA A 141 -17.78 1.98 3.31
N SER A 142 -16.92 1.68 4.29
CA SER A 142 -17.07 2.13 5.67
C SER A 142 -16.49 3.52 5.93
N SER A 143 -15.58 4.01 5.09
CA SER A 143 -15.25 5.43 5.02
C SER A 143 -16.37 6.10 4.21
N LYS A 144 -17.31 6.74 4.88
CA LYS A 144 -18.34 7.54 4.22
C LYS A 144 -17.64 8.48 3.24
N LEU A 145 -17.77 8.18 1.93
CA LEU A 145 -17.53 9.18 0.91
C LEU A 145 -18.37 10.38 1.27
N ASP A 146 -17.74 11.55 1.36
CA ASP A 146 -18.44 12.81 1.50
C ASP A 146 -19.58 12.86 0.49
N SER A 147 -20.81 12.94 0.97
CA SER A 147 -22.04 13.02 0.19
C SER A 147 -22.17 14.31 -0.64
N ASN A 148 -21.08 15.06 -0.79
CA ASN A 148 -21.01 16.34 -1.49
C ASN A 148 -20.29 16.29 -2.84
N ILE A 149 -19.84 15.13 -3.32
CA ILE A 149 -19.39 15.02 -4.70
C ILE A 149 -20.61 14.74 -5.58
N LYS A 150 -21.21 15.79 -6.12
CA LYS A 150 -22.17 15.66 -7.21
C LYS A 150 -21.42 15.06 -8.40
N ILE A 151 -21.75 13.81 -8.73
CA ILE A 151 -21.36 13.22 -10.02
C ILE A 151 -22.13 13.98 -11.09
N VAL A 152 -21.49 14.95 -11.72
CA VAL A 152 -22.03 15.64 -12.90
C VAL A 152 -21.98 14.66 -14.05
N ASN A 153 -23.15 14.20 -14.48
CA ASN A 153 -23.26 13.29 -15.60
C ASN A 153 -22.84 14.04 -16.87
N VAL A 154 -21.81 13.58 -17.56
CA VAL A 154 -21.25 14.21 -18.78
C VAL A 154 -22.30 14.40 -19.88
N LYS A 155 -23.48 13.78 -19.79
CA LYS A 155 -24.60 13.97 -20.68
C LYS A 155 -25.35 15.31 -20.51
N GLU A 156 -25.21 15.96 -19.36
CA GLU A 156 -25.87 17.24 -19.11
C GLU A 156 -25.08 18.48 -19.62
N LEU A 157 -23.80 18.32 -19.91
CA LEU A 157 -22.95 19.39 -20.42
C LEU A 157 -23.10 19.65 -21.92
N LYS A 158 -23.82 18.80 -22.66
CA LYS A 158 -24.02 18.96 -24.11
C LYS A 158 -25.31 19.70 -24.51
N ASN A 159 -26.13 20.09 -23.56
CA ASN A 159 -27.45 20.72 -23.86
C ASN A 159 -27.52 22.23 -23.60
N ASN A 160 -26.43 22.91 -23.28
CA ASN A 160 -26.42 24.35 -23.01
C ASN A 160 -25.75 25.19 -24.10
N ASP A 161 -25.45 24.63 -25.27
CA ASP A 161 -24.99 25.37 -26.45
C ASP A 161 -26.04 25.23 -27.57
N LYS A 162 -27.18 25.93 -27.40
CA LYS A 162 -28.04 26.36 -28.47
C LYS A 162 -28.70 27.69 -28.11
#